data_3c8b16b308fb801063a91f9118d140a5
#
_entry.id   3c8b16b308fb801063a91f9118d140a5
#
_cell.length_a   1.000
_cell.length_b   1.000
_cell.length_c   1.000
_cell.angle_alpha   90.00
_cell.angle_beta   90.00
_cell.angle_gamma   90.00
#
_symmetry.space_group_name_H-M   'P 1'
#
loop_
_entity.id
_entity.type
_entity.pdbx_description
1 polymer ?
#
loop_
_entity_poly.entity_id
_entity_poly.type
_entity_poly.pdbx_seq_one_letter_code
_entity_poly.pdbx_strand_id
1 'polypeptide(L)'
;MKSITRQIIPSFVQNWLRVQIHGISPVGQVNFGDLRRIKPMSPNFGFDRGVPVDRYYIENFLTRQSNDIRGRVLEIGDNSYTRQFGGDRVTQSNIFHAVEGNPAATFVGDLTNAEHIPSDSFDCLILTQTLQLIYEVPLAIKTIYRILKPGGVVLVTIPGITSLCDDQWSKTWYWNYTTLSAQRLFEEVFPPTHVKVETYGNVLSATAFLQGLAVQELTPKELDFRDPNYEVIIAVRAVKPEAIS
;
A
#
# COMPACT_ATOMS: atom_id res chain seq x y z
N MET A 1 24.69 -13.32 47.85
CA MET A 1 25.06 -13.10 46.44
C MET A 1 25.34 -14.46 45.80
N LYS A 2 24.39 -15.02 45.07
CA LYS A 2 24.60 -16.26 44.30
C LYS A 2 24.86 -15.85 42.84
N SER A 3 26.11 -16.05 42.39
CA SER A 3 26.52 -15.91 41.00
C SER A 3 25.79 -16.96 40.18
N ILE A 4 24.90 -16.50 39.28
CA ILE A 4 24.28 -17.34 38.27
C ILE A 4 25.32 -17.49 37.16
N THR A 5 26.05 -18.59 37.18
CA THR A 5 26.93 -19.02 36.11
C THR A 5 26.02 -19.28 34.87
N ARG A 6 26.00 -18.38 33.91
CA ARG A 6 25.42 -18.65 32.59
C ARG A 6 26.20 -19.80 31.97
N GLN A 7 25.65 -21.00 31.98
CA GLN A 7 26.18 -22.11 31.22
C GLN A 7 26.19 -21.69 29.72
N ILE A 8 27.38 -21.51 29.21
CA ILE A 8 27.57 -21.22 27.78
C ILE A 8 27.30 -22.53 27.03
N ILE A 9 26.08 -22.69 26.52
CA ILE A 9 25.75 -23.81 25.66
C ILE A 9 26.62 -23.69 24.41
N PRO A 10 27.38 -24.73 24.01
CA PRO A 10 28.19 -24.69 22.80
C PRO A 10 27.35 -24.32 21.56
N SER A 11 27.91 -23.56 20.62
CA SER A 11 27.20 -23.05 19.44
C SER A 11 26.55 -24.14 18.58
N PHE A 12 27.15 -25.32 18.48
CA PHE A 12 26.55 -26.46 17.76
C PHE A 12 25.30 -27.01 18.44
N VAL A 13 25.24 -27.01 19.79
CA VAL A 13 24.05 -27.42 20.56
C VAL A 13 22.94 -26.38 20.43
N GLN A 14 23.29 -25.09 20.47
CA GLN A 14 22.33 -24.01 20.23
C GLN A 14 21.73 -24.10 18.80
N ASN A 15 22.56 -24.36 17.81
CA ASN A 15 22.12 -24.54 16.41
C ASN A 15 21.23 -25.79 16.26
N TRP A 16 21.62 -26.90 16.88
CA TRP A 16 20.82 -28.11 16.87
C TRP A 16 19.44 -27.90 17.52
N LEU A 17 19.39 -27.23 18.69
CA LEU A 17 18.13 -26.90 19.35
C LEU A 17 17.25 -25.96 18.50
N ARG A 18 17.84 -24.97 17.82
CA ARG A 18 17.08 -24.09 16.91
C ARG A 18 16.44 -24.85 15.75
N VAL A 19 17.15 -25.80 15.17
CA VAL A 19 16.61 -26.65 14.09
C VAL A 19 15.48 -27.52 14.60
N GLN A 20 15.65 -28.18 15.76
CA GLN A 20 14.66 -29.11 16.29
C GLN A 20 13.40 -28.41 16.86
N ILE A 21 13.59 -27.25 17.52
CA ILE A 21 12.48 -26.54 18.20
C ILE A 21 11.76 -25.59 17.26
N HIS A 22 12.50 -24.92 16.35
CA HIS A 22 11.95 -23.83 15.51
C HIS A 22 11.98 -24.11 14.02
N GLY A 23 12.47 -25.26 13.57
CA GLY A 23 12.62 -25.57 12.15
C GLY A 23 13.58 -24.64 11.39
N ILE A 24 14.48 -23.95 12.11
CA ILE A 24 15.39 -22.95 11.53
C ILE A 24 16.67 -23.64 11.04
N SER A 25 16.91 -23.60 9.74
CA SER A 25 18.14 -24.13 9.15
C SER A 25 19.40 -23.47 9.73
N PRO A 26 20.50 -24.23 9.97
CA PRO A 26 21.76 -23.65 10.37
C PRO A 26 22.28 -22.63 9.33
N VAL A 27 23.17 -21.72 9.81
CA VAL A 27 23.84 -20.74 8.94
C VAL A 27 24.58 -21.45 7.79
N GLY A 28 24.33 -21.01 6.56
CA GLY A 28 24.90 -21.58 5.35
C GLY A 28 24.17 -22.82 4.78
N GLN A 29 23.12 -23.33 5.46
CA GLN A 29 22.37 -24.51 5.04
C GLN A 29 20.94 -24.20 4.56
N VAL A 30 20.57 -22.91 4.46
CA VAL A 30 19.27 -22.52 3.90
C VAL A 30 19.21 -22.87 2.43
N ASN A 31 18.21 -23.66 2.04
CA ASN A 31 17.93 -23.96 0.66
C ASN A 31 17.01 -22.88 0.07
N PHE A 32 17.53 -22.06 -0.80
CA PHE A 32 16.76 -21.03 -1.48
C PHE A 32 16.02 -21.57 -2.72
N GLY A 33 16.30 -22.80 -3.17
CA GLY A 33 15.69 -23.35 -4.39
C GLY A 33 15.79 -22.38 -5.56
N ASP A 34 14.67 -22.18 -6.27
CA ASP A 34 14.58 -21.27 -7.41
C ASP A 34 14.73 -19.78 -7.03
N LEU A 35 14.65 -19.44 -5.75
CA LEU A 35 14.87 -18.07 -5.26
C LEU A 35 16.36 -17.70 -5.15
N ARG A 36 17.30 -18.65 -5.38
CA ARG A 36 18.74 -18.36 -5.39
C ARG A 36 19.13 -17.69 -6.72
N ARG A 37 18.73 -16.46 -6.86
CA ARG A 37 18.97 -15.64 -8.06
C ARG A 37 19.14 -14.18 -7.68
N ILE A 38 19.90 -13.43 -8.48
CA ILE A 38 20.18 -12.00 -8.27
C ILE A 38 19.21 -11.07 -9.04
N LYS A 39 18.44 -11.65 -9.96
CA LYS A 39 17.37 -10.93 -10.68
C LYS A 39 16.04 -11.55 -10.33
N PRO A 40 14.96 -10.77 -10.25
CA PRO A 40 13.64 -11.32 -9.96
C PRO A 40 13.17 -12.28 -11.05
N MET A 41 12.16 -13.09 -10.77
CA MET A 41 11.51 -13.95 -11.76
C MET A 41 10.73 -13.12 -12.78
N SER A 42 10.09 -12.04 -12.31
CA SER A 42 9.51 -11.01 -13.17
C SER A 42 10.00 -9.63 -12.73
N PRO A 43 10.55 -8.81 -13.61
CA PRO A 43 10.88 -7.41 -13.33
C PRO A 43 9.64 -6.50 -13.33
N ASN A 44 8.48 -7.01 -13.75
CA ASN A 44 7.22 -6.27 -13.91
C ASN A 44 6.20 -6.63 -12.83
N PHE A 45 6.63 -6.65 -11.55
CA PHE A 45 5.79 -6.93 -10.37
C PHE A 45 4.96 -8.23 -10.44
N GLY A 46 5.16 -9.08 -11.46
CA GLY A 46 4.39 -10.30 -11.68
C GLY A 46 3.20 -10.16 -12.65
N PHE A 47 3.01 -9.01 -13.29
CA PHE A 47 1.93 -8.80 -14.29
C PHE A 47 2.02 -9.76 -15.48
N ASP A 48 3.22 -10.20 -15.85
CA ASP A 48 3.47 -11.19 -16.88
C ASP A 48 3.23 -12.64 -16.42
N ARG A 49 2.97 -12.84 -15.13
CA ARG A 49 2.73 -14.15 -14.49
C ARG A 49 1.29 -14.34 -14.02
N GLY A 50 0.60 -13.23 -13.74
CA GLY A 50 -0.77 -13.25 -13.23
C GLY A 50 -1.15 -11.96 -12.52
N VAL A 51 -1.87 -12.06 -11.41
CA VAL A 51 -2.21 -10.91 -10.58
C VAL A 51 -1.06 -10.62 -9.61
N PRO A 52 -0.48 -9.41 -9.63
CA PRO A 52 0.55 -9.02 -8.67
C PRO A 52 0.10 -9.14 -7.22
N VAL A 53 1.03 -9.47 -6.31
CA VAL A 53 0.71 -9.68 -4.88
C VAL A 53 0.14 -8.42 -4.21
N ASP A 54 0.61 -7.23 -4.60
CA ASP A 54 0.09 -5.96 -4.07
C ASP A 54 -1.39 -5.75 -4.40
N ARG A 55 -1.84 -6.18 -5.60
CA ARG A 55 -3.24 -6.06 -6.03
C ARG A 55 -4.18 -6.84 -5.12
N TYR A 56 -3.77 -8.01 -4.64
CA TYR A 56 -4.56 -8.76 -3.66
C TYR A 56 -4.87 -7.92 -2.41
N TYR A 57 -3.88 -7.23 -1.88
CA TYR A 57 -4.04 -6.41 -0.68
C TYR A 57 -4.82 -5.13 -0.93
N ILE A 58 -4.55 -4.47 -2.06
CA ILE A 58 -5.27 -3.26 -2.49
C ILE A 58 -6.76 -3.56 -2.65
N GLU A 59 -7.10 -4.62 -3.39
CA GLU A 59 -8.49 -4.98 -3.67
C GLU A 59 -9.23 -5.46 -2.42
N ASN A 60 -8.56 -6.20 -1.53
CA ASN A 60 -9.12 -6.57 -0.23
C ASN A 60 -9.41 -5.35 0.66
N PHE A 61 -8.54 -4.34 0.64
CA PHE A 61 -8.80 -3.08 1.35
C PHE A 61 -10.00 -2.36 0.76
N LEU A 62 -10.03 -2.15 -0.54
CA LEU A 62 -11.13 -1.44 -1.22
C LEU A 62 -12.47 -2.18 -1.09
N THR A 63 -12.46 -3.52 -1.15
CA THR A 63 -13.66 -4.35 -0.89
C THR A 63 -14.26 -4.03 0.47
N ARG A 64 -13.43 -3.99 1.52
CA ARG A 64 -13.90 -3.69 2.89
C ARG A 64 -14.35 -2.25 3.07
N GLN A 65 -13.83 -1.32 2.28
CA GLN A 65 -14.20 0.09 2.30
C GLN A 65 -15.21 0.45 1.19
N SER A 66 -15.79 -0.53 0.51
CA SER A 66 -16.66 -0.31 -0.66
C SER A 66 -17.87 0.60 -0.37
N ASN A 67 -18.36 0.64 0.87
CA ASN A 67 -19.46 1.53 1.29
C ASN A 67 -19.07 3.02 1.27
N ASP A 68 -17.78 3.35 1.39
CA ASP A 68 -17.28 4.72 1.28
C ASP A 68 -17.18 5.17 -0.18
N ILE A 69 -17.10 4.22 -1.12
CA ILE A 69 -17.01 4.51 -2.56
C ILE A 69 -18.41 4.81 -3.11
N ARG A 70 -18.82 6.07 -2.99
CA ARG A 70 -20.18 6.52 -3.32
C ARG A 70 -20.21 8.00 -3.71
N GLY A 71 -21.33 8.43 -4.25
CA GLY A 71 -21.54 9.83 -4.65
C GLY A 71 -20.61 10.25 -5.78
N ARG A 72 -20.00 11.41 -5.67
CA ARG A 72 -19.00 11.89 -6.61
C ARG A 72 -17.62 11.40 -6.19
N VAL A 73 -17.03 10.54 -7.00
CA VAL A 73 -15.74 9.89 -6.73
C VAL A 73 -14.65 10.42 -7.64
N LEU A 74 -13.46 10.67 -7.11
CA LEU A 74 -12.24 10.94 -7.87
C LEU A 74 -11.24 9.80 -7.68
N GLU A 75 -10.79 9.19 -8.76
CA GLU A 75 -9.73 8.18 -8.75
C GLU A 75 -8.51 8.68 -9.54
N ILE A 76 -7.31 8.29 -9.12
CA ILE A 76 -6.07 8.71 -9.76
C ILE A 76 -5.66 7.68 -10.81
N GLY A 77 -5.36 8.14 -12.02
CA GLY A 77 -4.90 7.33 -13.15
C GLY A 77 -6.04 6.84 -14.04
N ASP A 78 -6.94 6.05 -13.49
CA ASP A 78 -8.17 5.57 -14.17
C ASP A 78 -9.35 5.51 -13.20
N ASN A 79 -10.43 4.81 -13.52
CA ASN A 79 -11.59 4.64 -12.64
C ASN A 79 -12.05 3.18 -12.51
N SER A 80 -11.13 2.26 -12.66
CA SER A 80 -11.42 0.83 -12.59
C SER A 80 -11.90 0.41 -11.21
N TYR A 81 -11.26 0.88 -10.16
CA TYR A 81 -11.67 0.58 -8.78
C TYR A 81 -12.96 1.29 -8.39
N THR A 82 -13.17 2.51 -8.85
CA THR A 82 -14.46 3.21 -8.68
C THR A 82 -15.62 2.39 -9.25
N ARG A 83 -15.46 1.84 -10.46
CA ARG A 83 -16.47 0.97 -11.08
C ARG A 83 -16.63 -0.36 -10.37
N GLN A 84 -15.49 -1.02 -10.04
CA GLN A 84 -15.50 -2.35 -9.46
C GLN A 84 -16.10 -2.38 -8.06
N PHE A 85 -15.73 -1.41 -7.21
CA PHE A 85 -16.10 -1.42 -5.80
C PHE A 85 -17.22 -0.44 -5.44
N GLY A 86 -17.44 0.61 -6.23
CA GLY A 86 -18.51 1.59 -6.00
C GLY A 86 -19.86 1.15 -6.57
N GLY A 87 -19.87 0.63 -7.80
CA GLY A 87 -21.10 0.18 -8.47
C GLY A 87 -22.16 1.30 -8.53
N ASP A 88 -23.41 0.95 -8.31
CA ASP A 88 -24.56 1.87 -8.37
C ASP A 88 -24.56 2.96 -7.27
N ARG A 89 -23.67 2.89 -6.28
CA ARG A 89 -23.52 3.94 -5.28
C ARG A 89 -22.82 5.19 -5.82
N VAL A 90 -22.11 5.06 -6.93
CA VAL A 90 -21.38 6.16 -7.58
C VAL A 90 -22.30 6.93 -8.49
N THR A 91 -22.51 8.21 -8.19
CA THR A 91 -23.35 9.10 -9.02
C THR A 91 -22.53 9.80 -10.11
N GLN A 92 -21.25 10.05 -9.83
CA GLN A 92 -20.32 10.65 -10.78
C GLN A 92 -18.90 10.12 -10.56
N SER A 93 -18.32 9.53 -11.60
CA SER A 93 -16.92 9.07 -11.61
C SER A 93 -16.06 10.09 -12.33
N ASN A 94 -15.00 10.54 -11.66
CA ASN A 94 -14.01 11.47 -12.18
C ASN A 94 -12.62 10.82 -12.13
N ILE A 95 -11.76 11.18 -13.08
CA ILE A 95 -10.38 10.69 -13.16
C ILE A 95 -9.44 11.88 -13.07
N PHE A 96 -8.45 11.80 -12.18
CA PHE A 96 -7.34 12.75 -12.12
C PHE A 96 -6.09 12.10 -12.73
N HIS A 97 -5.44 12.81 -13.64
CA HIS A 97 -4.21 12.34 -14.26
C HIS A 97 -3.10 13.40 -14.13
N ALA A 98 -1.86 12.95 -13.85
CA ALA A 98 -0.75 13.87 -13.63
C ALA A 98 -0.29 14.59 -14.90
N VAL A 99 -0.49 13.97 -16.07
CA VAL A 99 -0.05 14.48 -17.38
C VAL A 99 -1.17 14.38 -18.40
N GLU A 100 -1.11 15.24 -19.41
CA GLU A 100 -2.00 15.20 -20.59
C GLU A 100 -1.88 13.88 -21.34
N GLY A 101 -2.93 13.52 -22.11
CA GLY A 101 -2.93 12.37 -23.02
C GLY A 101 -3.89 11.25 -22.64
N ASN A 102 -4.50 11.26 -21.46
CA ASN A 102 -5.60 10.36 -21.11
C ASN A 102 -6.95 10.99 -21.49
N PRO A 103 -7.66 10.53 -22.55
CA PRO A 103 -8.91 11.13 -22.99
C PRO A 103 -10.06 10.94 -21.98
N ALA A 104 -9.91 10.02 -21.02
CA ALA A 104 -10.89 9.80 -19.97
C ALA A 104 -10.64 10.69 -18.73
N ALA A 105 -9.51 11.41 -18.67
CA ALA A 105 -9.20 12.26 -17.53
C ALA A 105 -10.18 13.43 -17.47
N THR A 106 -10.77 13.61 -16.28
CA THR A 106 -11.65 14.76 -15.98
C THR A 106 -10.83 15.96 -15.54
N PHE A 107 -9.73 15.70 -14.83
CA PHE A 107 -8.80 16.70 -14.33
C PHE A 107 -7.37 16.26 -14.64
N VAL A 108 -6.54 17.22 -15.05
CA VAL A 108 -5.12 16.99 -15.30
C VAL A 108 -4.32 18.04 -14.55
N GLY A 109 -3.21 17.63 -13.92
CA GLY A 109 -2.31 18.54 -13.24
C GLY A 109 -1.52 17.89 -12.11
N ASP A 110 -0.89 18.74 -11.30
CA ASP A 110 -0.14 18.33 -10.13
C ASP A 110 -1.03 18.32 -8.88
N LEU A 111 -1.12 17.18 -8.21
CA LEU A 111 -1.94 17.02 -7.01
C LEU A 111 -1.44 17.90 -5.84
N THR A 112 -0.19 18.35 -5.87
CA THR A 112 0.35 19.27 -4.86
C THR A 112 -0.18 20.71 -5.02
N ASN A 113 -0.71 21.05 -6.20
CA ASN A 113 -1.23 22.36 -6.57
C ASN A 113 -2.42 22.25 -7.56
N ALA A 114 -3.49 21.56 -7.17
CA ALA A 114 -4.68 21.37 -7.99
C ALA A 114 -5.77 22.43 -7.69
N GLU A 115 -5.45 23.72 -7.79
CA GLU A 115 -6.38 24.83 -7.49
C GLU A 115 -7.57 24.89 -8.44
N HIS A 116 -7.45 24.35 -9.64
CA HIS A 116 -8.53 24.23 -10.63
C HIS A 116 -9.64 23.26 -10.21
N ILE A 117 -9.40 22.43 -9.18
CA ILE A 117 -10.44 21.59 -8.57
C ILE A 117 -11.02 22.35 -7.38
N PRO A 118 -12.35 22.65 -7.39
CA PRO A 118 -13.00 23.35 -6.30
C PRO A 118 -12.91 22.59 -4.97
N SER A 119 -12.89 23.33 -3.86
CA SER A 119 -13.02 22.75 -2.52
C SER A 119 -14.36 22.00 -2.38
N ASP A 120 -14.42 21.05 -1.44
CA ASP A 120 -15.64 20.34 -1.05
C ASP A 120 -16.39 19.70 -2.24
N SER A 121 -15.64 19.10 -3.15
CA SER A 121 -16.18 18.60 -4.43
C SER A 121 -16.51 17.11 -4.43
N PHE A 122 -15.80 16.30 -3.65
CA PHE A 122 -15.87 14.85 -3.74
C PHE A 122 -16.34 14.18 -2.46
N ASP A 123 -17.18 13.16 -2.61
CA ASP A 123 -17.62 12.31 -1.51
C ASP A 123 -16.57 11.24 -1.18
N CYS A 124 -15.83 10.77 -2.20
CA CYS A 124 -14.74 9.82 -2.03
C CYS A 124 -13.57 10.11 -2.97
N LEU A 125 -12.34 9.90 -2.48
CA LEU A 125 -11.12 9.86 -3.29
C LEU A 125 -10.47 8.49 -3.17
N ILE A 126 -9.98 7.96 -4.30
CA ILE A 126 -9.22 6.71 -4.36
C ILE A 126 -7.82 6.99 -4.92
N LEU A 127 -6.80 6.76 -4.11
CA LEU A 127 -5.39 6.90 -4.48
C LEU A 127 -4.65 5.58 -4.24
N THR A 128 -4.57 4.73 -5.24
CA THR A 128 -3.78 3.50 -5.14
C THR A 128 -2.41 3.71 -5.76
N GLN A 129 -1.35 3.39 -5.01
CA GLN A 129 0.04 3.45 -5.48
C GLN A 129 0.39 4.78 -6.17
N THR A 130 0.04 5.90 -5.52
CA THR A 130 0.20 7.25 -6.08
C THR A 130 1.19 8.10 -5.28
N LEU A 131 1.05 8.14 -3.94
CA LEU A 131 1.80 9.11 -3.11
C LEU A 131 3.32 8.89 -3.12
N GLN A 132 3.80 7.67 -3.41
CA GLN A 132 5.23 7.41 -3.56
C GLN A 132 5.87 8.14 -4.76
N LEU A 133 5.05 8.58 -5.72
CA LEU A 133 5.48 9.29 -6.92
C LEU A 133 5.47 10.82 -6.76
N ILE A 134 5.06 11.32 -5.60
CA ILE A 134 4.95 12.75 -5.29
C ILE A 134 5.99 13.10 -4.23
N TYR A 135 6.91 14.04 -4.55
CA TYR A 135 7.93 14.45 -3.58
C TYR A 135 7.33 15.22 -2.40
N GLU A 136 6.48 16.20 -2.66
CA GLU A 136 5.83 17.07 -1.66
C GLU A 136 4.50 16.45 -1.16
N VAL A 137 4.58 15.26 -0.55
CA VAL A 137 3.41 14.51 -0.06
C VAL A 137 2.51 15.32 0.87
N PRO A 138 3.04 16.16 1.82
CA PRO A 138 2.19 16.98 2.67
C PRO A 138 1.30 17.96 1.90
N LEU A 139 1.78 18.50 0.76
CA LEU A 139 0.98 19.40 -0.09
C LEU A 139 -0.12 18.64 -0.80
N ALA A 140 0.18 17.44 -1.32
CA ALA A 140 -0.82 16.57 -1.91
C ALA A 140 -1.94 16.20 -0.92
N ILE A 141 -1.59 15.86 0.34
CA ILE A 141 -2.58 15.54 1.38
C ILE A 141 -3.44 16.77 1.72
N LYS A 142 -2.87 17.97 1.76
CA LYS A 142 -3.64 19.22 1.95
C LYS A 142 -4.63 19.45 0.82
N THR A 143 -4.23 19.21 -0.42
CA THR A 143 -5.12 19.28 -1.59
C THR A 143 -6.25 18.25 -1.48
N ILE A 144 -5.92 16.98 -1.15
CA ILE A 144 -6.90 15.91 -0.92
C ILE A 144 -7.93 16.34 0.12
N TYR A 145 -7.49 16.87 1.27
CA TYR A 145 -8.38 17.35 2.32
C TYR A 145 -9.27 18.51 1.83
N ARG A 146 -8.72 19.45 1.09
CA ARG A 146 -9.45 20.60 0.55
C ARG A 146 -10.57 20.20 -0.38
N ILE A 147 -10.29 19.28 -1.32
CA ILE A 147 -11.26 18.87 -2.34
C ILE A 147 -12.28 17.85 -1.86
N LEU A 148 -12.04 17.17 -0.71
CA LEU A 148 -13.05 16.36 -0.04
C LEU A 148 -14.15 17.23 0.55
N LYS A 149 -15.41 16.82 0.40
CA LYS A 149 -16.54 17.39 1.14
C LYS A 149 -16.42 17.11 2.63
N PRO A 150 -17.05 17.92 3.51
CA PRO A 150 -17.31 17.48 4.88
C PRO A 150 -17.97 16.09 4.89
N GLY A 151 -17.52 15.18 5.75
CA GLY A 151 -17.91 13.77 5.76
C GLY A 151 -17.31 12.91 4.64
N GLY A 152 -16.59 13.51 3.70
CA GLY A 152 -15.93 12.80 2.60
C GLY A 152 -14.74 11.95 3.04
N VAL A 153 -14.43 10.90 2.29
CA VAL A 153 -13.44 9.86 2.64
C VAL A 153 -12.35 9.80 1.57
N VAL A 154 -11.11 9.66 2.00
CA VAL A 154 -10.01 9.25 1.12
C VAL A 154 -9.56 7.84 1.46
N LEU A 155 -9.41 7.02 0.43
CA LEU A 155 -8.88 5.65 0.47
C LEU A 155 -7.55 5.63 -0.27
N VAL A 156 -6.49 5.33 0.45
CA VAL A 156 -5.12 5.37 -0.07
C VAL A 156 -4.44 4.03 0.16
N THR A 157 -3.67 3.57 -0.83
CA THR A 157 -2.70 2.50 -0.64
C THR A 157 -1.34 2.94 -1.13
N ILE A 158 -0.31 2.67 -0.34
CA ILE A 158 1.07 3.06 -0.57
C ILE A 158 2.01 1.88 -0.32
N PRO A 159 3.18 1.84 -0.98
CA PRO A 159 4.12 0.75 -0.84
C PRO A 159 4.94 0.87 0.45
N GLY A 160 5.10 -0.24 1.14
CA GLY A 160 6.14 -0.43 2.15
C GLY A 160 7.33 -1.18 1.54
N ILE A 161 7.28 -2.52 1.54
CA ILE A 161 8.33 -3.36 0.93
C ILE A 161 7.99 -3.61 -0.54
N THR A 162 8.79 -3.04 -1.43
CA THR A 162 8.60 -3.18 -2.88
C THR A 162 9.92 -3.02 -3.64
N SER A 163 9.95 -3.49 -4.89
CA SER A 163 10.95 -3.09 -5.88
C SER A 163 10.56 -1.77 -6.53
N LEU A 164 11.52 -1.07 -7.13
CA LEU A 164 11.23 0.01 -8.07
C LEU A 164 10.97 -0.61 -9.45
N CYS A 165 10.03 -0.04 -10.20
CA CYS A 165 9.84 -0.43 -11.60
C CYS A 165 10.91 0.21 -12.49
N ASP A 166 11.22 -0.47 -13.59
CA ASP A 166 12.15 0.04 -14.62
C ASP A 166 11.35 0.64 -15.80
N ASP A 167 10.42 1.53 -15.49
CA ASP A 167 9.56 2.20 -16.46
C ASP A 167 9.62 3.74 -16.29
N GLN A 168 8.67 4.42 -16.90
CA GLN A 168 8.55 5.88 -16.81
C GLN A 168 8.38 6.39 -15.37
N TRP A 169 7.88 5.57 -14.43
CA TRP A 169 7.63 5.94 -13.04
C TRP A 169 8.88 5.86 -12.18
N SER A 170 9.91 5.14 -12.59
CA SER A 170 11.16 4.99 -11.83
C SER A 170 11.82 6.33 -11.51
N LYS A 171 11.67 7.32 -12.39
CA LYS A 171 12.22 8.68 -12.23
C LYS A 171 11.47 9.54 -11.20
N THR A 172 10.27 9.14 -10.81
CA THR A 172 9.40 9.84 -9.87
C THR A 172 9.07 9.01 -8.64
N TRP A 173 9.73 7.86 -8.45
CA TRP A 173 9.55 7.05 -7.26
C TRP A 173 10.45 7.55 -6.14
N TYR A 174 9.89 8.37 -5.26
CA TYR A 174 10.62 9.04 -4.17
C TYR A 174 10.56 8.27 -2.85
N TRP A 175 9.45 7.56 -2.56
CA TRP A 175 9.15 7.09 -1.22
C TRP A 175 8.74 5.62 -1.18
N ASN A 176 9.23 4.95 -0.13
CA ASN A 176 8.60 3.77 0.47
C ASN A 176 8.21 4.17 1.88
N TYR A 177 7.10 3.65 2.37
CA TYR A 177 6.50 4.11 3.62
C TYR A 177 6.57 3.05 4.72
N THR A 178 6.32 3.49 5.95
CA THR A 178 5.96 2.66 7.09
C THR A 178 4.58 3.09 7.59
N THR A 179 3.89 2.21 8.31
CA THR A 179 2.62 2.57 8.98
C THR A 179 2.77 3.84 9.80
N LEU A 180 3.90 4.01 10.51
CA LEU A 180 4.14 5.20 11.32
C LEU A 180 4.28 6.48 10.49
N SER A 181 4.99 6.45 9.36
CA SER A 181 5.11 7.61 8.48
C SER A 181 3.79 7.97 7.83
N ALA A 182 3.01 6.97 7.37
CA ALA A 182 1.68 7.16 6.82
C ALA A 182 0.73 7.80 7.84
N GLN A 183 0.67 7.25 9.06
CA GLN A 183 -0.16 7.77 10.15
C GLN A 183 0.16 9.25 10.40
N ARG A 184 1.44 9.58 10.58
CA ARG A 184 1.86 10.95 10.89
C ARG A 184 1.57 11.94 9.78
N LEU A 185 1.83 11.58 8.52
CA LEU A 185 1.55 12.43 7.37
C LEU A 185 0.06 12.81 7.27
N PHE A 186 -0.83 11.84 7.48
CA PHE A 186 -2.26 12.12 7.41
C PHE A 186 -2.78 12.86 8.65
N GLU A 187 -2.23 12.61 9.84
CA GLU A 187 -2.60 13.31 11.09
C GLU A 187 -2.15 14.78 11.13
N GLU A 188 -1.21 15.19 10.27
CA GLU A 188 -0.88 16.62 10.10
C GLU A 188 -2.01 17.44 9.48
N VAL A 189 -2.98 16.77 8.81
CA VAL A 189 -4.05 17.43 8.06
C VAL A 189 -5.44 16.99 8.53
N PHE A 190 -5.62 15.72 8.79
CA PHE A 190 -6.88 15.14 9.29
C PHE A 190 -6.81 14.98 10.82
N PRO A 191 -7.92 15.14 11.54
CA PRO A 191 -7.95 14.84 12.97
C PRO A 191 -7.51 13.37 13.22
N PRO A 192 -6.67 13.09 14.22
CA PRO A 192 -6.16 11.74 14.49
C PRO A 192 -7.24 10.67 14.65
N THR A 193 -8.39 11.04 15.24
CA THR A 193 -9.54 10.13 15.41
C THR A 193 -10.23 9.76 14.11
N HIS A 194 -9.95 10.47 13.02
CA HIS A 194 -10.51 10.26 11.69
C HIS A 194 -9.55 9.56 10.73
N VAL A 195 -8.33 9.23 11.18
CA VAL A 195 -7.30 8.52 10.39
C VAL A 195 -7.20 7.09 10.89
N LYS A 196 -7.32 6.14 9.98
CA LYS A 196 -7.08 4.72 10.23
C LYS A 196 -6.05 4.22 9.26
N VAL A 197 -4.95 3.70 9.79
CA VAL A 197 -3.88 3.08 9.01
C VAL A 197 -3.80 1.60 9.34
N GLU A 198 -3.66 0.78 8.32
CA GLU A 198 -3.47 -0.65 8.46
C GLU A 198 -2.43 -1.16 7.46
N THR A 199 -1.76 -2.26 7.79
CA THR A 199 -0.76 -2.86 6.93
C THR A 199 -1.13 -4.28 6.53
N TYR A 200 -0.57 -4.72 5.40
CA TYR A 200 -0.74 -6.05 4.83
C TYR A 200 0.60 -6.61 4.46
N GLY A 201 0.72 -7.91 4.58
CA GLY A 201 1.87 -8.66 4.17
C GLY A 201 2.50 -9.47 5.30
N ASN A 202 3.49 -10.24 4.93
CA ASN A 202 4.35 -11.05 5.77
C ASN A 202 5.64 -11.33 4.99
N VAL A 203 6.60 -12.00 5.61
CA VAL A 203 7.90 -12.27 4.97
C VAL A 203 7.78 -13.06 3.67
N LEU A 204 6.84 -14.01 3.58
CA LEU A 204 6.66 -14.82 2.37
C LEU A 204 6.08 -13.98 1.23
N SER A 205 4.99 -13.25 1.49
CA SER A 205 4.37 -12.37 0.48
C SER A 205 5.31 -11.22 0.07
N ALA A 206 6.11 -10.67 0.98
CA ALA A 206 7.15 -9.69 0.65
C ALA A 206 8.21 -10.28 -0.29
N THR A 207 8.71 -11.48 0.02
CA THR A 207 9.68 -12.18 -0.83
C THR A 207 9.09 -12.50 -2.20
N ALA A 208 7.85 -12.99 -2.24
CA ALA A 208 7.13 -13.28 -3.47
C ALA A 208 6.97 -12.02 -4.33
N PHE A 209 6.56 -10.91 -3.73
CA PHE A 209 6.38 -9.64 -4.42
C PHE A 209 7.71 -9.08 -4.97
N LEU A 210 8.81 -9.14 -4.18
CA LEU A 210 10.14 -8.73 -4.64
C LEU A 210 10.67 -9.61 -5.78
N GLN A 211 10.25 -10.87 -5.86
CA GLN A 211 10.57 -11.76 -6.96
C GLN A 211 9.65 -11.59 -8.17
N GLY A 212 8.59 -10.78 -8.05
CA GLY A 212 7.58 -10.62 -9.08
C GLY A 212 6.76 -11.90 -9.30
N LEU A 213 6.43 -12.61 -8.22
CA LEU A 213 5.49 -13.73 -8.26
C LEU A 213 4.06 -13.22 -8.29
N ALA A 214 3.14 -14.03 -8.81
CA ALA A 214 1.73 -13.74 -8.87
C ALA A 214 0.98 -14.29 -7.65
N VAL A 215 -0.21 -13.74 -7.38
CA VAL A 215 -1.14 -14.22 -6.33
C VAL A 215 -1.42 -15.72 -6.46
N GLN A 216 -1.49 -16.22 -7.70
CA GLN A 216 -1.77 -17.63 -8.00
C GLN A 216 -0.67 -18.59 -7.53
N GLU A 217 0.50 -18.09 -7.16
CA GLU A 217 1.63 -18.86 -6.66
C GLU A 217 1.65 -18.96 -5.12
N LEU A 218 0.70 -18.29 -4.45
CA LEU A 218 0.53 -18.31 -3.00
C LEU A 218 -0.88 -18.82 -2.64
N THR A 219 -0.99 -19.41 -1.46
CA THR A 219 -2.30 -19.78 -0.93
C THR A 219 -2.98 -18.60 -0.23
N PRO A 220 -4.33 -18.56 -0.16
CA PRO A 220 -5.04 -17.55 0.59
C PRO A 220 -4.58 -17.42 2.04
N LYS A 221 -4.27 -18.55 2.70
CA LYS A 221 -3.77 -18.58 4.08
C LYS A 221 -2.42 -17.86 4.23
N GLU A 222 -1.54 -17.96 3.24
CA GLU A 222 -0.24 -17.29 3.21
C GLU A 222 -0.40 -15.81 2.93
N LEU A 223 -1.31 -15.42 2.05
CA LEU A 223 -1.61 -14.03 1.73
C LEU A 223 -2.31 -13.32 2.89
N ASP A 224 -3.27 -13.98 3.56
CA ASP A 224 -4.08 -13.38 4.63
C ASP A 224 -3.33 -13.24 5.96
N PHE A 225 -2.24 -14.00 6.16
CA PHE A 225 -1.43 -13.88 7.36
C PHE A 225 -0.72 -12.52 7.37
N ARG A 226 -0.99 -11.73 8.41
CA ARG A 226 -0.41 -10.39 8.58
C ARG A 226 0.69 -10.42 9.64
N ASP A 227 1.88 -9.99 9.25
CA ASP A 227 2.99 -9.71 10.16
C ASP A 227 3.34 -8.23 10.07
N PRO A 228 3.09 -7.43 11.14
CA PRO A 228 3.33 -5.99 11.12
C PRO A 228 4.80 -5.59 10.94
N ASN A 229 5.74 -6.55 11.01
CA ASN A 229 7.14 -6.28 10.73
C ASN A 229 7.49 -6.34 9.22
N TYR A 230 6.55 -6.79 8.38
CA TYR A 230 6.73 -6.94 6.94
C TYR A 230 5.61 -6.24 6.18
N GLU A 231 5.64 -4.92 6.20
CA GLU A 231 4.64 -4.06 5.60
C GLU A 231 4.81 -4.03 4.07
N VAL A 232 4.07 -4.87 3.33
CA VAL A 232 4.09 -4.89 1.86
C VAL A 232 3.25 -3.75 1.31
N ILE A 233 2.00 -3.67 1.77
CA ILE A 233 1.08 -2.57 1.46
C ILE A 233 0.59 -1.93 2.75
N ILE A 234 0.62 -0.61 2.77
CA ILE A 234 0.04 0.22 3.81
C ILE A 234 -1.19 0.90 3.24
N ALA A 235 -2.31 0.77 3.94
CA ALA A 235 -3.58 1.35 3.54
C ALA A 235 -4.04 2.40 4.55
N VAL A 236 -4.53 3.52 4.05
CA VAL A 236 -5.05 4.64 4.85
C VAL A 236 -6.49 4.91 4.46
N ARG A 237 -7.36 4.98 5.46
CA ARG A 237 -8.69 5.54 5.37
C ARG A 237 -8.74 6.80 6.23
N ALA A 238 -8.95 7.97 5.61
CA ALA A 238 -9.10 9.21 6.35
C ALA A 238 -10.41 9.91 5.98
N VAL A 239 -11.06 10.53 6.96
CA VAL A 239 -12.37 11.17 6.82
C VAL A 239 -12.25 12.64 7.17
N LYS A 240 -12.72 13.52 6.27
CA LYS A 240 -12.86 14.93 6.59
C LYS A 240 -14.03 15.11 7.55
N PRO A 241 -13.87 15.81 8.69
CA PRO A 241 -14.97 16.06 9.63
C PRO A 241 -16.19 16.70 8.96
N GLU A 242 -17.37 16.40 9.49
CA GLU A 242 -18.58 17.13 9.11
C GLU A 242 -18.42 18.63 9.45
N ALA A 243 -19.07 19.49 8.69
CA ALA A 243 -19.15 20.90 9.07
C ALA A 243 -19.88 21.04 10.40
N ILE A 244 -19.27 21.77 11.35
CA ILE A 244 -19.97 22.09 12.61
C ILE A 244 -21.12 23.02 12.24
N SER A 245 -22.35 22.53 12.40
CA SER A 245 -23.59 23.29 12.21
C SER A 245 -23.78 24.35 13.28
#